data_cc793dff7787ecd2650aa8668b09f618
#
_entry.id   cc793dff7787ecd2650aa8668b09f618
#
_cell.length_a   1.000
_cell.length_b   1.000
_cell.length_c   1.000
_cell.angle_alpha   90.00
_cell.angle_beta   90.00
_cell.angle_gamma   90.00
#
_symmetry.space_group_name_H-M   'P 1'
#
loop_
_entity.id
_entity.type
_entity.pdbx_description
1 polymer ?
#
loop_
_entity_poly.entity_id
_entity_poly.type
_entity_poly.pdbx_seq_one_letter_code
_entity_poly.pdbx_strand_id
1 'polypeptide(L)'
;LVFMLPIFFSAFILSACCLTKGNCVSYDELKLLKTEFAINLYRHVSEAENRTNLVVSPASVSISLELLQFGAQGNTFMELQDALGYNIHDQSVQDFSHMAYEGATDSSQGTVVQLACSFFVDAGVQLLPRFAAHAARWANSSLQQANFTDPNRTAAQIQEWITGNLGDGDIPGMSLESVGSPLSQVALVSTMHFKSMWQKKFSFMDTQMLPFTTAEGSTLKVPTMHHTAEVNYGQFQTAALEAFSVVELPYLGEKLSMFLVLPSHKRTSLSQIEAHLSAKTINLWANGLKRMKMDIFLPRFGIQSLFDLKTVFSALGIRDAFDPITANFKGISEQASLYISEAIHKAEIEVTEDGTKASGAT
;
A
#
# COMPACT_ATOMS: atom_id res chain seq x y z
N LEU A 1 -8.98 -15.47 -1.41
CA LEU A 1 -8.25 -14.19 -1.53
C LEU A 1 -8.21 -13.55 -0.16
N VAL A 2 -7.04 -13.32 0.36
CA VAL A 2 -6.86 -12.61 1.62
C VAL A 2 -6.67 -11.14 1.26
N PHE A 3 -7.67 -10.31 1.58
CA PHE A 3 -7.48 -8.87 1.52
C PHE A 3 -6.71 -8.41 2.75
N MET A 4 -5.47 -8.06 2.59
CA MET A 4 -4.75 -7.26 3.57
C MET A 4 -4.84 -5.80 3.16
N LEU A 5 -5.89 -5.15 3.62
CA LEU A 5 -5.85 -3.71 3.81
C LEU A 5 -5.29 -3.48 5.22
N PRO A 6 -4.12 -2.90 5.39
CA PRO A 6 -3.74 -2.34 6.67
C PRO A 6 -4.66 -1.16 6.95
N ILE A 7 -5.84 -1.44 7.53
CA ILE A 7 -6.72 -0.40 8.02
C ILE A 7 -6.14 0.01 9.36
N PHE A 8 -5.42 1.12 9.35
CA PHE A 8 -4.92 1.74 10.56
C PHE A 8 -6.10 2.29 11.35
N PHE A 9 -6.57 1.54 12.34
CA PHE A 9 -7.45 2.05 13.36
C PHE A 9 -6.62 2.64 14.50
N SER A 10 -6.40 3.93 14.48
CA SER A 10 -6.10 4.64 15.72
C SER A 10 -7.42 5.11 16.33
N ALA A 11 -7.79 4.48 17.44
CA ALA A 11 -8.82 5.04 18.32
C ALA A 11 -8.33 6.38 18.88
N PHE A 12 -9.09 7.45 18.69
CA PHE A 12 -8.69 8.75 19.13
C PHE A 12 -9.70 9.55 19.87
N ILE A 13 -9.18 10.06 20.95
CA ILE A 13 -9.69 11.06 21.85
C ILE A 13 -9.87 12.40 21.10
N LEU A 14 -11.07 12.95 21.21
CA LEU A 14 -11.36 14.33 20.85
C LEU A 14 -10.52 15.31 21.65
N SER A 15 -9.87 16.22 20.99
CA SER A 15 -9.57 17.52 21.57
C SER A 15 -9.98 18.64 20.63
N ALA A 16 -10.62 19.60 21.23
CA ALA A 16 -11.39 20.67 20.65
C ALA A 16 -10.56 21.79 20.02
N CYS A 17 -11.24 22.54 19.16
CA CYS A 17 -11.05 23.93 18.80
C CYS A 17 -9.86 24.33 17.94
N CYS A 18 -10.15 24.60 16.68
CA CYS A 18 -9.75 25.89 16.12
C CYS A 18 -10.78 26.40 15.12
N LEU A 19 -11.44 27.48 15.49
CA LEU A 19 -12.25 28.30 14.61
C LEU A 19 -11.31 29.16 13.74
N THR A 20 -11.01 28.66 12.55
CA THR A 20 -10.57 29.52 11.45
C THR A 20 -11.22 28.99 10.18
N LYS A 21 -11.98 29.86 9.51
CA LYS A 21 -12.63 29.60 8.23
C LYS A 21 -11.56 29.41 7.14
N GLY A 22 -11.11 28.20 6.94
CA GLY A 22 -10.48 27.67 5.77
C GLY A 22 -11.06 26.26 5.60
N ASN A 23 -11.21 25.76 4.38
CA ASN A 23 -11.65 24.40 4.11
C ASN A 23 -10.65 23.41 4.72
N CYS A 24 -10.73 23.18 6.00
CA CYS A 24 -9.90 22.21 6.70
C CYS A 24 -10.61 20.86 6.57
N VAL A 25 -10.04 19.96 5.80
CA VAL A 25 -10.53 18.58 5.68
C VAL A 25 -10.42 17.92 7.05
N SER A 26 -11.49 17.30 7.52
CA SER A 26 -11.48 16.63 8.83
C SER A 26 -10.66 15.35 8.80
N TYR A 27 -10.15 14.89 9.94
CA TYR A 27 -9.40 13.64 10.03
C TYR A 27 -10.23 12.41 9.61
N ASP A 28 -11.53 12.42 9.88
CA ASP A 28 -12.40 11.33 9.44
C ASP A 28 -12.62 11.33 7.94
N GLU A 29 -12.69 12.51 7.33
CA GLU A 29 -12.74 12.66 5.88
C GLU A 29 -11.42 12.24 5.22
N LEU A 30 -10.27 12.60 5.79
CA LEU A 30 -8.96 12.14 5.31
C LEU A 30 -8.80 10.61 5.38
N LYS A 31 -9.29 9.98 6.44
CA LYS A 31 -9.34 8.50 6.52
C LYS A 31 -10.14 7.90 5.39
N LEU A 32 -11.31 8.46 5.09
CA LEU A 32 -12.16 7.99 3.98
C LEU A 32 -11.46 8.19 2.64
N LEU A 33 -10.86 9.34 2.38
CA LEU A 33 -10.14 9.63 1.13
C LEU A 33 -8.93 8.70 0.94
N LYS A 34 -8.11 8.49 1.97
CA LYS A 34 -6.99 7.55 1.91
C LYS A 34 -7.44 6.09 1.71
N THR A 35 -8.56 5.71 2.31
CA THR A 35 -9.14 4.38 2.11
C THR A 35 -9.68 4.23 0.69
N GLU A 36 -10.32 5.25 0.14
CA GLU A 36 -10.84 5.25 -1.23
C GLU A 36 -9.69 5.16 -2.26
N PHE A 37 -8.61 5.92 -2.04
CA PHE A 37 -7.39 5.80 -2.82
C PHE A 37 -6.84 4.36 -2.78
N ALA A 38 -6.76 3.76 -1.60
CA ALA A 38 -6.26 2.39 -1.41
C ALA A 38 -7.09 1.36 -2.21
N ILE A 39 -8.41 1.51 -2.21
CA ILE A 39 -9.31 0.63 -2.96
C ILE A 39 -9.17 0.83 -4.46
N ASN A 40 -9.08 2.08 -4.91
CA ASN A 40 -8.91 2.41 -6.32
C ASN A 40 -7.56 1.88 -6.84
N LEU A 41 -6.48 2.08 -6.09
CA LEU A 41 -5.17 1.51 -6.42
C LEU A 41 -5.23 -0.02 -6.53
N TYR A 42 -5.79 -0.68 -5.51
CA TYR A 42 -5.93 -2.14 -5.51
C TYR A 42 -6.72 -2.64 -6.73
N ARG A 43 -7.83 -1.99 -7.06
CA ARG A 43 -8.69 -2.36 -8.20
C ARG A 43 -7.92 -2.33 -9.51
N HIS A 44 -7.20 -1.24 -9.78
CA HIS A 44 -6.42 -1.11 -11.01
C HIS A 44 -5.21 -2.05 -11.06
N VAL A 45 -4.52 -2.27 -9.94
CA VAL A 45 -3.45 -3.28 -9.86
C VAL A 45 -4.00 -4.68 -10.10
N SER A 46 -5.11 -5.03 -9.46
CA SER A 46 -5.74 -6.35 -9.63
C SER A 46 -6.21 -6.62 -11.07
N GLU A 47 -6.70 -5.59 -11.75
CA GLU A 47 -7.09 -5.67 -13.17
C GLU A 47 -5.87 -5.82 -14.08
N ALA A 48 -4.80 -5.06 -13.84
CA ALA A 48 -3.55 -5.13 -14.60
C ALA A 48 -2.87 -6.51 -14.47
N GLU A 49 -2.93 -7.12 -13.29
CA GLU A 49 -2.33 -8.44 -12.98
C GLU A 49 -3.28 -9.62 -13.24
N ASN A 50 -4.31 -9.44 -14.08
CA ASN A 50 -5.28 -10.49 -14.40
C ASN A 50 -5.86 -11.21 -13.17
N ARG A 51 -6.01 -10.49 -12.05
CA ARG A 51 -6.57 -10.98 -10.78
C ARG A 51 -5.86 -12.21 -10.21
N THR A 52 -4.56 -12.27 -10.36
CA THR A 52 -3.71 -13.28 -9.70
C THR A 52 -3.59 -13.02 -8.20
N ASN A 53 -2.90 -13.90 -7.46
CA ASN A 53 -2.52 -13.61 -6.08
C ASN A 53 -1.55 -12.41 -6.09
N LEU A 54 -1.89 -11.37 -5.33
CA LEU A 54 -1.08 -10.17 -5.27
C LEU A 54 -1.07 -9.57 -3.85
N VAL A 55 -0.06 -8.80 -3.57
CA VAL A 55 0.04 -7.92 -2.41
C VAL A 55 0.48 -6.54 -2.86
N VAL A 56 -0.21 -5.51 -2.39
CA VAL A 56 0.10 -4.11 -2.65
C VAL A 56 0.02 -3.32 -1.36
N SER A 57 0.87 -2.33 -1.18
CA SER A 57 0.82 -1.40 -0.05
C SER A 57 0.35 -0.02 -0.50
N PRO A 58 -0.94 0.28 -0.38
CA PRO A 58 -1.44 1.61 -0.72
C PRO A 58 -0.79 2.72 0.13
N ALA A 59 -0.40 2.40 1.37
CA ALA A 59 0.26 3.36 2.25
C ALA A 59 1.63 3.82 1.70
N SER A 60 2.50 2.88 1.26
CA SER A 60 3.79 3.27 0.69
C SER A 60 3.66 3.96 -0.68
N VAL A 61 2.67 3.54 -1.47
CA VAL A 61 2.38 4.19 -2.76
C VAL A 61 1.84 5.61 -2.56
N SER A 62 0.92 5.83 -1.60
CA SER A 62 0.41 7.18 -1.32
C SER A 62 1.50 8.13 -0.84
N ILE A 63 2.43 7.66 0.01
CA ILE A 63 3.58 8.45 0.46
C ILE A 63 4.41 8.94 -0.74
N SER A 64 4.64 8.07 -1.72
CA SER A 64 5.37 8.41 -2.93
C SER A 64 4.66 9.47 -3.77
N LEU A 65 3.33 9.32 -3.94
CA LEU A 65 2.52 10.30 -4.68
C LEU A 65 2.36 11.62 -3.93
N GLU A 66 2.28 11.61 -2.60
CA GLU A 66 2.27 12.81 -1.77
C GLU A 66 3.57 13.62 -1.95
N LEU A 67 4.70 12.95 -1.99
CA LEU A 67 5.98 13.59 -2.23
C LEU A 67 6.10 14.15 -3.67
N LEU A 68 5.57 13.42 -4.68
CA LEU A 68 5.45 13.95 -6.04
C LEU A 68 4.55 15.19 -6.11
N GLN A 69 3.38 15.13 -5.45
CA GLN A 69 2.45 16.25 -5.41
C GLN A 69 3.08 17.49 -4.79
N PHE A 70 3.91 17.32 -3.75
CA PHE A 70 4.63 18.43 -3.12
C PHE A 70 5.55 19.16 -4.10
N GLY A 71 6.16 18.45 -5.04
CA GLY A 71 7.06 19.01 -6.06
C GLY A 71 6.40 19.34 -7.40
N ALA A 72 5.14 18.97 -7.60
CA ALA A 72 4.40 19.19 -8.84
C ALA A 72 3.77 20.59 -8.91
N GLN A 73 3.52 21.06 -10.13
CA GLN A 73 2.80 22.31 -10.41
C GLN A 73 1.83 22.13 -11.60
N GLY A 74 0.89 23.08 -11.74
CA GLY A 74 -0.04 23.10 -12.86
C GLY A 74 -0.90 21.84 -12.95
N ASN A 75 -1.11 21.32 -14.18
CA ASN A 75 -1.96 20.15 -14.41
C ASN A 75 -1.39 18.88 -13.77
N THR A 76 -0.08 18.70 -13.76
CA THR A 76 0.59 17.58 -13.06
C THR A 76 0.21 17.52 -11.58
N PHE A 77 0.17 18.69 -10.91
CA PHE A 77 -0.30 18.78 -9.53
C PHE A 77 -1.78 18.42 -9.39
N MET A 78 -2.63 18.93 -10.30
CA MET A 78 -4.07 18.67 -10.26
C MET A 78 -4.40 17.19 -10.45
N GLU A 79 -3.74 16.50 -11.38
CA GLU A 79 -3.93 15.07 -11.60
C GLU A 79 -3.54 14.24 -10.35
N LEU A 80 -2.43 14.60 -9.69
CA LEU A 80 -2.01 13.96 -8.44
C LEU A 80 -3.00 14.22 -7.30
N GLN A 81 -3.50 15.46 -7.18
CA GLN A 81 -4.52 15.81 -6.19
C GLN A 81 -5.83 15.04 -6.41
N ASP A 82 -6.28 14.96 -7.66
CA ASP A 82 -7.52 14.24 -8.01
C ASP A 82 -7.40 12.74 -7.73
N ALA A 83 -6.25 12.14 -8.05
CA ALA A 83 -6.00 10.73 -7.79
C ALA A 83 -5.92 10.40 -6.29
N LEU A 84 -5.28 11.23 -5.49
CA LEU A 84 -5.18 11.07 -4.04
C LEU A 84 -6.48 11.47 -3.32
N GLY A 85 -7.21 12.44 -3.87
CA GLY A 85 -8.42 13.01 -3.28
C GLY A 85 -8.16 14.13 -2.27
N TYR A 86 -6.90 14.53 -2.04
CA TYR A 86 -6.52 15.58 -1.09
C TYR A 86 -5.28 16.37 -1.53
N ASN A 87 -5.06 17.53 -0.90
CA ASN A 87 -3.96 18.41 -1.21
C ASN A 87 -2.87 18.31 -0.12
N ILE A 88 -1.67 17.90 -0.50
CA ILE A 88 -0.54 17.76 0.44
C ILE A 88 -0.04 19.10 1.01
N HIS A 89 -0.37 20.23 0.38
CA HIS A 89 -0.01 21.56 0.91
C HIS A 89 -0.93 22.01 2.05
N ASP A 90 -2.05 21.32 2.30
CA ASP A 90 -2.89 21.58 3.45
C ASP A 90 -2.22 21.06 4.73
N GLN A 91 -2.07 21.93 5.73
CA GLN A 91 -1.40 21.57 6.97
C GLN A 91 -2.08 20.40 7.69
N SER A 92 -3.41 20.34 7.68
CA SER A 92 -4.18 19.23 8.26
C SER A 92 -3.87 17.88 7.59
N VAL A 93 -3.60 17.87 6.28
CA VAL A 93 -3.19 16.68 5.54
C VAL A 93 -1.79 16.24 5.95
N GLN A 94 -0.85 17.18 6.03
CA GLN A 94 0.52 16.90 6.47
C GLN A 94 0.54 16.35 7.90
N ASP A 95 -0.15 16.99 8.83
CA ASP A 95 -0.22 16.58 10.24
C ASP A 95 -0.85 15.19 10.36
N PHE A 96 -1.94 14.92 9.63
CA PHE A 96 -2.59 13.62 9.62
C PHE A 96 -1.68 12.53 9.02
N SER A 97 -1.04 12.78 7.88
CA SER A 97 -0.15 11.81 7.23
C SER A 97 1.05 11.48 8.11
N HIS A 98 1.64 12.48 8.76
CA HIS A 98 2.75 12.30 9.70
C HIS A 98 2.32 11.45 10.91
N MET A 99 1.22 11.81 11.55
CA MET A 99 0.66 11.06 12.68
C MET A 99 0.31 9.62 12.31
N ALA A 100 -0.30 9.41 11.14
CA ALA A 100 -0.66 8.08 10.65
C ALA A 100 0.59 7.23 10.38
N TYR A 101 1.63 7.83 9.80
CA TYR A 101 2.92 7.16 9.57
C TYR A 101 3.60 6.78 10.88
N GLU A 102 3.75 7.72 11.84
CA GLU A 102 4.34 7.44 13.15
C GLU A 102 3.57 6.37 13.92
N GLY A 103 2.24 6.46 13.92
CA GLY A 103 1.38 5.47 14.57
C GLY A 103 1.51 4.07 13.95
N ALA A 104 1.69 4.00 12.62
CA ALA A 104 1.88 2.75 11.90
C ALA A 104 3.25 2.12 12.15
N THR A 105 4.30 2.93 12.19
CA THR A 105 5.70 2.49 12.31
C THR A 105 6.18 2.33 13.76
N ASP A 106 5.31 2.61 14.73
CA ASP A 106 5.63 2.42 16.16
C ASP A 106 5.84 0.94 16.51
N SER A 107 7.10 0.57 16.68
CA SER A 107 7.53 -0.81 16.98
C SER A 107 7.44 -1.21 18.45
N SER A 108 6.87 -0.36 19.32
CA SER A 108 6.87 -0.53 20.78
C SER A 108 6.23 -1.84 21.26
N GLN A 109 5.41 -2.51 20.43
CA GLN A 109 4.70 -3.74 20.78
C GLN A 109 5.04 -4.94 19.86
N GLY A 110 6.23 -4.94 19.27
CA GLY A 110 6.69 -6.06 18.43
C GLY A 110 6.09 -6.10 17.02
N THR A 111 5.36 -5.07 16.63
CA THR A 111 4.95 -4.85 15.25
C THR A 111 6.02 -4.01 14.55
N VAL A 112 6.45 -4.44 13.38
CA VAL A 112 7.37 -3.69 12.53
C VAL A 112 6.65 -3.39 11.22
N VAL A 113 6.37 -2.12 10.97
CA VAL A 113 5.88 -1.62 9.67
C VAL A 113 6.94 -0.68 9.14
N GLN A 114 7.55 -1.06 8.06
CA GLN A 114 8.54 -0.23 7.37
C GLN A 114 8.00 0.12 6.00
N LEU A 115 7.63 1.37 5.84
CA LEU A 115 7.23 1.95 4.58
C LEU A 115 8.39 2.81 4.11
N ALA A 116 8.91 2.54 2.92
CA ALA A 116 10.02 3.32 2.37
C ALA A 116 9.70 3.77 0.94
N CYS A 117 10.19 4.94 0.60
CA CYS A 117 10.06 5.55 -0.71
C CYS A 117 11.41 6.15 -1.11
N SER A 118 11.82 5.97 -2.34
CA SER A 118 13.01 6.61 -2.89
C SER A 118 12.73 7.24 -4.24
N PHE A 119 13.31 8.42 -4.43
CA PHE A 119 13.40 9.11 -5.71
C PHE A 119 14.83 8.96 -6.23
N PHE A 120 15.02 8.24 -7.31
CA PHE A 120 16.24 8.22 -8.06
C PHE A 120 16.18 9.31 -9.12
N VAL A 121 16.99 10.32 -8.98
CA VAL A 121 16.99 11.52 -9.83
C VAL A 121 18.27 11.57 -10.63
N ASP A 122 18.20 11.99 -11.88
CA ASP A 122 19.38 12.13 -12.73
C ASP A 122 20.46 12.96 -12.05
N ALA A 123 21.70 12.46 -12.11
CA ALA A 123 22.85 13.02 -11.38
C ALA A 123 23.17 14.50 -11.72
N GLY A 124 22.73 14.99 -12.89
CA GLY A 124 22.89 16.40 -13.29
C GLY A 124 21.85 17.36 -12.71
N VAL A 125 20.82 16.85 -12.02
CA VAL A 125 19.70 17.65 -11.53
C VAL A 125 20.03 18.32 -10.20
N GLN A 126 19.87 19.64 -10.14
CA GLN A 126 19.94 20.41 -8.89
C GLN A 126 18.56 20.46 -8.25
N LEU A 127 18.43 19.80 -7.09
CA LEU A 127 17.18 19.78 -6.31
C LEU A 127 17.01 21.07 -5.54
N LEU A 128 15.77 21.56 -5.48
CA LEU A 128 15.44 22.70 -4.63
C LEU A 128 15.60 22.35 -3.14
N PRO A 129 16.27 23.19 -2.34
CA PRO A 129 16.50 22.93 -0.91
C PRO A 129 15.19 22.68 -0.14
N ARG A 130 14.11 23.36 -0.53
CA ARG A 130 12.77 23.18 0.06
C ARG A 130 12.25 21.76 -0.16
N PHE A 131 12.38 21.23 -1.38
CA PHE A 131 11.95 19.89 -1.71
C PHE A 131 12.81 18.83 -0.99
N ALA A 132 14.14 18.98 -1.02
CA ALA A 132 15.05 18.07 -0.34
C ALA A 132 14.80 18.03 1.18
N ALA A 133 14.56 19.20 1.82
CA ALA A 133 14.24 19.27 3.24
C ALA A 133 12.87 18.65 3.58
N HIS A 134 11.88 18.74 2.68
CA HIS A 134 10.60 18.10 2.84
C HIS A 134 10.74 16.58 2.70
N ALA A 135 11.38 16.09 1.65
CA ALA A 135 11.61 14.66 1.41
C ALA A 135 12.34 13.99 2.58
N ALA A 136 13.39 14.64 3.12
CA ALA A 136 14.15 14.11 4.26
C ALA A 136 13.32 13.90 5.55
N ARG A 137 12.17 14.58 5.67
CA ARG A 137 11.26 14.47 6.82
C ARG A 137 9.99 13.69 6.52
N TRP A 138 9.75 13.37 5.24
CA TRP A 138 8.52 12.73 4.81
C TRP A 138 8.66 11.22 4.80
N ALA A 139 8.12 10.56 5.83
CA ALA A 139 7.88 9.11 5.87
C ALA A 139 9.07 8.25 5.40
N ASN A 140 10.25 8.46 5.96
CA ASN A 140 11.49 7.72 5.59
C ASN A 140 11.79 7.74 4.08
N SER A 141 11.48 8.86 3.42
CA SER A 141 11.78 9.03 2.00
C SER A 141 13.26 9.35 1.80
N SER A 142 13.82 8.87 0.69
CA SER A 142 15.19 9.16 0.32
C SER A 142 15.28 9.76 -1.09
N LEU A 143 16.30 10.60 -1.28
CA LEU A 143 16.66 11.17 -2.58
C LEU A 143 18.02 10.63 -2.99
N GLN A 144 18.07 9.96 -4.13
CA GLN A 144 19.29 9.34 -4.63
C GLN A 144 19.63 9.86 -6.02
N GLN A 145 20.90 10.09 -6.29
CA GLN A 145 21.35 10.42 -7.63
C GLN A 145 21.61 9.13 -8.40
N ALA A 146 21.14 9.07 -9.63
CA ALA A 146 21.32 7.95 -10.54
C ALA A 146 21.79 8.44 -11.92
N ASN A 147 22.43 7.58 -12.67
CA ASN A 147 22.86 7.88 -14.03
C ASN A 147 21.98 7.15 -15.03
N PHE A 148 20.92 7.77 -15.48
CA PHE A 148 19.99 7.17 -16.44
C PHE A 148 20.59 6.96 -17.85
N THR A 149 21.80 7.46 -18.14
CA THR A 149 22.52 7.10 -19.35
C THR A 149 23.14 5.70 -19.27
N ASP A 150 23.21 5.10 -18.06
CA ASP A 150 23.58 3.72 -17.81
C ASP A 150 22.43 2.97 -17.11
N PRO A 151 21.46 2.46 -17.89
CA PRO A 151 20.27 1.80 -17.33
C PRO A 151 20.58 0.60 -16.46
N ASN A 152 21.60 -0.18 -16.81
CA ASN A 152 21.98 -1.37 -16.04
C ASN A 152 22.49 -1.01 -14.64
N ARG A 153 23.31 0.04 -14.55
CA ARG A 153 23.83 0.54 -13.27
C ARG A 153 22.71 1.13 -12.42
N THR A 154 21.81 1.89 -13.03
CA THR A 154 20.65 2.45 -12.34
C THR A 154 19.72 1.36 -11.85
N ALA A 155 19.44 0.33 -12.66
CA ALA A 155 18.65 -0.83 -12.24
C ALA A 155 19.29 -1.57 -11.05
N ALA A 156 20.60 -1.79 -11.09
CA ALA A 156 21.34 -2.42 -9.99
C ALA A 156 21.26 -1.58 -8.69
N GLN A 157 21.37 -0.25 -8.79
CA GLN A 157 21.26 0.67 -7.65
C GLN A 157 19.86 0.65 -7.05
N ILE A 158 18.80 0.62 -7.87
CA ILE A 158 17.42 0.50 -7.42
C ILE A 158 17.21 -0.86 -6.75
N GLN A 159 17.73 -1.93 -7.34
CA GLN A 159 17.65 -3.28 -6.76
C GLN A 159 18.34 -3.36 -5.40
N GLU A 160 19.54 -2.80 -5.26
CA GLU A 160 20.27 -2.74 -4.00
C GLU A 160 19.46 -1.99 -2.93
N TRP A 161 18.82 -0.87 -3.29
CA TRP A 161 17.98 -0.11 -2.37
C TRP A 161 16.74 -0.92 -1.95
N ILE A 162 16.08 -1.61 -2.87
CA ILE A 162 14.92 -2.47 -2.56
C ILE A 162 15.34 -3.60 -1.62
N THR A 163 16.45 -4.28 -1.92
CA THR A 163 16.99 -5.38 -1.10
C THR A 163 17.36 -4.89 0.31
N GLY A 164 17.96 -3.72 0.42
CA GLY A 164 18.29 -3.09 1.70
C GLY A 164 17.08 -2.78 2.59
N ASN A 165 15.89 -2.57 1.98
CA ASN A 165 14.65 -2.29 2.71
C ASN A 165 13.78 -3.53 2.98
N LEU A 166 13.90 -4.58 2.17
CA LEU A 166 13.05 -5.78 2.27
C LEU A 166 13.80 -7.05 2.67
N GLY A 167 15.14 -7.04 2.62
CA GLY A 167 15.98 -8.23 2.76
C GLY A 167 16.22 -8.95 1.42
N ASP A 168 16.93 -10.08 1.49
CA ASP A 168 17.34 -10.85 0.32
C ASP A 168 16.13 -11.57 -0.32
N GLY A 169 15.38 -10.87 -1.14
CA GLY A 169 14.40 -11.45 -2.04
C GLY A 169 14.92 -11.37 -3.48
N ASP A 170 14.93 -12.48 -4.22
CA ASP A 170 15.22 -12.45 -5.65
C ASP A 170 14.21 -11.54 -6.35
N ILE A 171 14.72 -10.49 -6.96
CA ILE A 171 13.94 -9.62 -7.84
C ILE A 171 14.13 -10.17 -9.24
N PRO A 172 13.08 -10.71 -9.89
CA PRO A 172 13.17 -11.09 -11.30
C PRO A 172 13.68 -9.91 -12.10
N GLY A 173 14.62 -10.13 -13.01
CA GLY A 173 15.40 -9.14 -13.72
C GLY A 173 14.62 -7.87 -14.07
N MET A 174 14.92 -6.79 -13.34
CA MET A 174 14.33 -5.48 -13.60
C MET A 174 15.03 -4.89 -14.81
N SER A 175 14.30 -4.70 -15.90
CA SER A 175 14.78 -4.00 -17.08
C SER A 175 14.24 -2.59 -17.04
N LEU A 176 15.10 -1.61 -16.91
CA LEU A 176 14.73 -0.22 -17.13
C LEU A 176 14.77 0.05 -18.63
N GLU A 177 13.67 0.50 -19.20
CA GLU A 177 13.66 0.94 -20.58
C GLU A 177 14.46 2.24 -20.70
N SER A 178 15.59 2.20 -21.40
CA SER A 178 16.33 3.40 -21.73
C SER A 178 15.57 4.19 -22.81
N VAL A 179 14.70 5.06 -22.38
CA VAL A 179 14.16 6.07 -23.30
C VAL A 179 15.24 7.13 -23.48
N GLY A 180 15.83 7.20 -24.65
CA GLY A 180 16.87 8.18 -25.01
C GLY A 180 16.31 9.62 -25.07
N SER A 181 15.69 10.07 -23.98
CA SER A 181 15.18 11.43 -23.84
C SER A 181 16.29 12.36 -23.34
N PRO A 182 16.46 13.55 -23.94
CA PRO A 182 17.36 14.56 -23.41
C PRO A 182 16.89 15.20 -22.11
N LEU A 183 15.71 14.79 -21.61
CA LEU A 183 15.11 15.29 -20.38
C LEU A 183 15.55 14.44 -19.19
N SER A 184 15.67 15.07 -18.04
CA SER A 184 16.08 14.40 -16.81
C SER A 184 14.99 13.48 -16.29
N GLN A 185 15.35 12.24 -16.05
CA GLN A 185 14.46 11.18 -15.61
C GLN A 185 14.42 11.08 -14.09
N VAL A 186 13.28 10.59 -13.60
CA VAL A 186 13.09 10.24 -12.20
C VAL A 186 12.48 8.84 -12.12
N ALA A 187 13.09 7.95 -11.35
CA ALA A 187 12.49 6.69 -10.98
C ALA A 187 11.93 6.78 -9.55
N LEU A 188 10.66 6.47 -9.42
CA LEU A 188 9.94 6.40 -8.15
C LEU A 188 9.91 4.95 -7.68
N VAL A 189 10.42 4.68 -6.48
CA VAL A 189 10.44 3.32 -5.93
C VAL A 189 9.85 3.32 -4.54
N SER A 190 8.91 2.42 -4.31
CA SER A 190 8.28 2.24 -3.00
C SER A 190 8.33 0.79 -2.55
N THR A 191 8.54 0.59 -1.25
CA THR A 191 8.56 -0.73 -0.63
C THR A 191 7.75 -0.77 0.64
N MET A 192 7.25 -1.96 0.97
CA MET A 192 6.56 -2.22 2.23
C MET A 192 7.09 -3.52 2.86
N HIS A 193 7.57 -3.39 4.08
CA HIS A 193 7.90 -4.50 4.96
C HIS A 193 6.96 -4.49 6.15
N PHE A 194 6.23 -5.58 6.36
CA PHE A 194 5.29 -5.72 7.46
C PHE A 194 5.54 -7.00 8.23
N LYS A 195 5.82 -6.86 9.54
CA LYS A 195 5.97 -7.99 10.46
C LYS A 195 5.21 -7.71 11.73
N SER A 196 4.30 -8.58 12.10
CA SER A 196 3.56 -8.49 13.36
C SER A 196 3.14 -9.88 13.84
N MET A 197 3.11 -10.07 15.14
CA MET A 197 2.61 -11.29 15.75
C MET A 197 1.09 -11.22 15.91
N TRP A 198 0.44 -12.37 15.81
CA TRP A 198 -0.98 -12.46 16.18
C TRP A 198 -1.18 -12.18 17.67
N GLN A 199 -2.27 -11.50 18.01
CA GLN A 199 -2.70 -11.36 19.40
C GLN A 199 -2.90 -12.74 20.05
N LYS A 200 -3.46 -13.68 19.28
CA LYS A 200 -3.53 -15.09 19.63
C LYS A 200 -2.89 -15.92 18.52
N LYS A 201 -1.73 -16.50 18.81
CA LYS A 201 -0.97 -17.32 17.84
C LYS A 201 -1.71 -18.61 17.52
N PHE A 202 -1.46 -19.15 16.33
CA PHE A 202 -1.80 -20.51 15.98
C PHE A 202 -0.75 -21.47 16.54
N SER A 203 -1.16 -22.72 16.80
CA SER A 203 -0.23 -23.78 17.22
C SER A 203 0.31 -24.50 15.97
N PHE A 204 1.61 -24.67 15.88
CA PHE A 204 2.23 -25.47 14.81
C PHE A 204 1.75 -26.91 14.81
N MET A 205 1.37 -27.44 15.98
CA MET A 205 0.85 -28.81 16.10
C MET A 205 -0.52 -28.99 15.47
N ASP A 206 -1.27 -27.92 15.32
CA ASP A 206 -2.62 -27.92 14.78
C ASP A 206 -2.66 -27.54 13.28
N THR A 207 -1.50 -27.29 12.67
CA THR A 207 -1.41 -27.04 11.21
C THR A 207 -1.50 -28.35 10.45
N GLN A 208 -2.46 -28.44 9.52
CA GLN A 208 -2.76 -29.64 8.75
C GLN A 208 -2.86 -29.32 7.26
N MET A 209 -2.61 -30.33 6.43
CA MET A 209 -2.79 -30.23 4.98
C MET A 209 -4.28 -30.39 4.62
N LEU A 210 -4.97 -29.28 4.44
CA LEU A 210 -6.40 -29.21 4.13
C LEU A 210 -6.67 -28.80 2.68
N PRO A 211 -7.83 -29.20 2.11
CA PRO A 211 -8.20 -28.81 0.76
C PRO A 211 -8.52 -27.31 0.68
N PHE A 212 -7.96 -26.67 -0.32
CA PHE A 212 -8.22 -25.28 -0.71
C PHE A 212 -8.75 -25.23 -2.13
N THR A 213 -9.88 -24.59 -2.36
CA THR A 213 -10.45 -24.42 -3.69
C THR A 213 -9.96 -23.10 -4.31
N THR A 214 -9.30 -23.20 -5.45
CA THR A 214 -8.80 -22.03 -6.20
C THR A 214 -9.93 -21.27 -6.89
N ALA A 215 -9.65 -20.08 -7.40
CA ALA A 215 -10.60 -19.30 -8.19
C ALA A 215 -11.07 -20.04 -9.47
N GLU A 216 -10.24 -20.93 -10.01
CA GLU A 216 -10.53 -21.77 -11.17
C GLU A 216 -11.36 -23.02 -10.82
N GLY A 217 -11.68 -23.22 -9.54
CA GLY A 217 -12.45 -24.37 -9.05
C GLY A 217 -11.62 -25.64 -8.83
N SER A 218 -10.30 -25.62 -9.05
CA SER A 218 -9.42 -26.73 -8.71
C SER A 218 -9.19 -26.82 -7.19
N THR A 219 -8.88 -28.02 -6.68
CA THR A 219 -8.64 -28.23 -5.25
C THR A 219 -7.19 -28.64 -5.02
N LEU A 220 -6.51 -27.87 -4.17
CA LEU A 220 -5.14 -28.11 -3.73
C LEU A 220 -5.12 -28.44 -2.24
N LYS A 221 -4.16 -29.25 -1.80
CA LYS A 221 -3.87 -29.43 -0.37
C LYS A 221 -2.84 -28.36 0.05
N VAL A 222 -3.19 -27.56 1.03
CA VAL A 222 -2.32 -26.48 1.53
C VAL A 222 -2.15 -26.59 3.04
N PRO A 223 -0.99 -26.22 3.59
CA PRO A 223 -0.81 -26.14 5.04
C PRO A 223 -1.78 -25.11 5.60
N THR A 224 -2.67 -25.55 6.48
CA THR A 224 -3.74 -24.73 7.05
C THR A 224 -3.62 -24.74 8.56
N MET A 225 -3.41 -23.58 9.12
CA MET A 225 -3.33 -23.32 10.55
C MET A 225 -4.73 -23.37 11.13
N HIS A 226 -4.84 -23.86 12.37
CA HIS A 226 -6.12 -23.93 13.07
C HIS A 226 -5.99 -23.46 14.51
N HIS A 227 -6.95 -22.69 14.96
CA HIS A 227 -7.22 -22.49 16.38
C HIS A 227 -8.69 -22.06 16.62
N THR A 228 -9.16 -22.31 17.84
CA THR A 228 -10.41 -21.75 18.32
C THR A 228 -10.13 -20.45 19.06
N ALA A 229 -10.73 -19.36 18.65
CA ALA A 229 -10.55 -18.04 19.25
C ALA A 229 -11.85 -17.25 19.33
N GLU A 230 -11.88 -16.26 20.22
CA GLU A 230 -12.85 -15.17 20.14
C GLU A 230 -12.33 -14.11 19.20
N VAL A 231 -13.06 -13.87 18.13
CA VAL A 231 -12.74 -12.92 17.06
C VAL A 231 -13.92 -12.05 16.73
N ASN A 232 -13.68 -10.95 16.07
CA ASN A 232 -14.74 -10.12 15.52
C ASN A 232 -15.16 -10.69 14.17
N TYR A 233 -16.44 -11.00 14.02
CA TYR A 233 -17.03 -11.66 12.85
C TYR A 233 -18.31 -10.98 12.42
N GLY A 234 -18.56 -10.94 11.11
CA GLY A 234 -19.80 -10.45 10.53
C GLY A 234 -20.14 -11.12 9.20
N GLN A 235 -21.43 -11.19 8.92
CA GLN A 235 -21.94 -11.59 7.61
C GLN A 235 -22.57 -10.39 6.93
N PHE A 236 -22.24 -10.22 5.67
CA PHE A 236 -22.68 -9.09 4.86
C PHE A 236 -23.20 -9.58 3.52
N GLN A 237 -23.89 -8.70 2.82
CA GLN A 237 -24.37 -8.94 1.47
C GLN A 237 -24.05 -7.74 0.58
N THR A 238 -23.74 -7.99 -0.66
CA THR A 238 -23.69 -6.95 -1.69
C THR A 238 -25.09 -6.51 -2.08
N ALA A 239 -25.22 -5.44 -2.84
CA ALA A 239 -26.51 -5.01 -3.40
C ALA A 239 -27.15 -6.07 -4.32
N ALA A 240 -26.36 -6.97 -4.89
CA ALA A 240 -26.82 -8.13 -5.68
C ALA A 240 -27.15 -9.36 -4.82
N LEU A 241 -27.26 -9.20 -3.49
CA LEU A 241 -27.55 -10.26 -2.50
C LEU A 241 -26.45 -11.35 -2.43
N GLU A 242 -25.25 -11.06 -2.87
CA GLU A 242 -24.09 -11.93 -2.76
C GLU A 242 -23.60 -11.94 -1.31
N ALA A 243 -23.73 -13.06 -0.62
CA ALA A 243 -23.36 -13.18 0.79
C ALA A 243 -21.87 -13.47 0.96
N PHE A 244 -21.23 -12.80 1.92
CA PHE A 244 -19.85 -13.01 2.31
C PHE A 244 -19.65 -12.80 3.81
N SER A 245 -18.54 -13.35 4.32
CA SER A 245 -18.16 -13.24 5.72
C SER A 245 -16.92 -12.39 5.85
N VAL A 246 -16.82 -11.63 6.93
CA VAL A 246 -15.63 -10.87 7.31
C VAL A 246 -15.23 -11.29 8.71
N VAL A 247 -13.94 -11.62 8.86
CA VAL A 247 -13.31 -11.94 10.15
C VAL A 247 -12.16 -10.97 10.36
N GLU A 248 -12.08 -10.41 11.55
CA GLU A 248 -10.96 -9.58 11.99
C GLU A 248 -10.06 -10.37 12.93
N LEU A 249 -8.78 -10.49 12.57
CA LEU A 249 -7.73 -11.08 13.38
C LEU A 249 -6.80 -9.98 13.89
N PRO A 250 -6.83 -9.66 15.19
CA PRO A 250 -5.97 -8.61 15.74
C PRO A 250 -4.51 -9.08 15.83
N TYR A 251 -3.60 -8.17 15.56
CA TYR A 251 -2.19 -8.32 15.88
C TYR A 251 -1.90 -7.93 17.33
N LEU A 252 -0.74 -8.32 17.82
CA LEU A 252 -0.28 -7.99 19.17
C LEU A 252 -0.32 -6.48 19.41
N GLY A 253 -0.92 -6.08 20.52
CA GLY A 253 -1.14 -4.66 20.86
C GLY A 253 -2.40 -4.04 20.27
N GLU A 254 -3.15 -4.77 19.44
CA GLU A 254 -4.46 -4.41 18.91
C GLU A 254 -4.52 -3.06 18.13
N LYS A 255 -3.35 -2.51 17.78
CA LYS A 255 -3.27 -1.29 16.94
C LYS A 255 -3.55 -1.59 15.47
N LEU A 256 -3.26 -2.81 15.04
CA LEU A 256 -3.46 -3.30 13.69
C LEU A 256 -4.22 -4.61 13.71
N SER A 257 -4.96 -4.88 12.66
CA SER A 257 -5.66 -6.15 12.47
C SER A 257 -5.69 -6.56 11.00
N MET A 258 -5.89 -7.84 10.75
CA MET A 258 -6.13 -8.41 9.43
C MET A 258 -7.62 -8.67 9.26
N PHE A 259 -8.20 -8.14 8.19
CA PHE A 259 -9.56 -8.49 7.75
C PHE A 259 -9.48 -9.59 6.70
N LEU A 260 -10.15 -10.70 6.98
CA LEU A 260 -10.31 -11.81 6.04
C LEU A 260 -11.71 -11.76 5.47
N VAL A 261 -11.82 -11.67 4.16
CA VAL A 261 -13.10 -11.63 3.45
C VAL A 261 -13.26 -12.91 2.65
N LEU A 262 -14.33 -13.65 2.90
CA LEU A 262 -14.60 -14.93 2.27
C LEU A 262 -16.04 -15.00 1.75
N PRO A 263 -16.26 -15.35 0.46
CA PRO A 263 -17.60 -15.64 -0.06
C PRO A 263 -18.29 -16.73 0.75
N SER A 264 -19.57 -16.53 1.10
CA SER A 264 -20.33 -17.51 1.88
C SER A 264 -20.77 -18.71 1.05
N HIS A 265 -20.84 -18.56 -0.26
CA HIS A 265 -21.25 -19.61 -1.19
C HIS A 265 -20.22 -19.81 -2.31
N LYS A 266 -20.05 -21.06 -2.74
CA LYS A 266 -19.14 -21.43 -3.85
C LYS A 266 -19.46 -20.74 -5.20
N ARG A 267 -20.67 -20.19 -5.33
CA ARG A 267 -21.12 -19.50 -6.56
C ARG A 267 -20.77 -18.01 -6.56
N THR A 268 -20.54 -17.43 -5.40
CA THR A 268 -20.15 -16.02 -5.29
C THR A 268 -18.66 -15.90 -5.55
N SER A 269 -18.30 -15.22 -6.62
CA SER A 269 -16.88 -14.96 -6.93
C SER A 269 -16.33 -13.81 -6.06
N LEU A 270 -15.03 -13.84 -5.78
CA LEU A 270 -14.37 -12.72 -5.11
C LEU A 270 -14.49 -11.42 -5.89
N SER A 271 -14.44 -11.48 -7.22
CA SER A 271 -14.60 -10.31 -8.07
C SER A 271 -15.95 -9.59 -7.90
N GLN A 272 -17.01 -10.32 -7.56
CA GLN A 272 -18.30 -9.70 -7.24
C GLN A 272 -18.27 -8.91 -5.93
N ILE A 273 -17.53 -9.40 -4.94
CA ILE A 273 -17.32 -8.68 -3.67
C ILE A 273 -16.39 -7.49 -3.89
N GLU A 274 -15.30 -7.69 -4.62
CA GLU A 274 -14.30 -6.66 -4.96
C GLU A 274 -14.92 -5.45 -5.68
N ALA A 275 -15.85 -5.70 -6.59
CA ALA A 275 -16.56 -4.65 -7.32
C ALA A 275 -17.37 -3.70 -6.39
N HIS A 276 -17.73 -4.17 -5.19
CA HIS A 276 -18.50 -3.40 -4.21
C HIS A 276 -17.63 -2.79 -3.09
N LEU A 277 -16.31 -2.94 -3.17
CA LEU A 277 -15.40 -2.30 -2.21
C LEU A 277 -15.46 -0.78 -2.33
N SER A 278 -15.59 -0.13 -1.19
CA SER A 278 -15.51 1.32 -1.01
C SER A 278 -15.06 1.63 0.41
N ALA A 279 -14.59 2.84 0.67
CA ALA A 279 -14.25 3.27 2.03
C ALA A 279 -15.46 3.12 2.97
N LYS A 280 -16.65 3.40 2.47
CA LYS A 280 -17.92 3.24 3.20
C LYS A 280 -18.19 1.78 3.59
N THR A 281 -17.96 0.85 2.66
CA THR A 281 -18.14 -0.60 2.89
C THR A 281 -17.16 -1.10 3.94
N ILE A 282 -15.88 -0.72 3.86
CA ILE A 282 -14.86 -1.12 4.82
C ILE A 282 -15.17 -0.55 6.21
N ASN A 283 -15.59 0.70 6.29
CA ASN A 283 -16.01 1.32 7.56
C ASN A 283 -17.24 0.62 8.16
N LEU A 284 -18.18 0.18 7.30
CA LEU A 284 -19.33 -0.61 7.73
C LEU A 284 -18.89 -1.96 8.31
N TRP A 285 -17.93 -2.64 7.70
CA TRP A 285 -17.38 -3.89 8.25
C TRP A 285 -16.75 -3.64 9.62
N ALA A 286 -15.84 -2.70 9.72
CA ALA A 286 -15.13 -2.40 10.95
C ALA A 286 -16.05 -2.13 12.14
N ASN A 287 -17.20 -1.46 11.90
CA ASN A 287 -18.18 -1.13 12.94
C ASN A 287 -19.28 -2.18 13.12
N GLY A 288 -19.44 -3.08 12.16
CA GLY A 288 -20.54 -4.07 12.15
C GLY A 288 -20.17 -5.45 12.67
N LEU A 289 -18.89 -5.72 12.92
CA LEU A 289 -18.44 -7.00 13.43
C LEU A 289 -18.86 -7.19 14.88
N LYS A 290 -19.12 -8.46 15.25
CA LYS A 290 -19.46 -8.87 16.62
C LYS A 290 -18.50 -9.91 17.12
N ARG A 291 -18.16 -9.82 18.39
CA ARG A 291 -17.26 -10.78 19.03
C ARG A 291 -17.94 -12.15 19.16
N MET A 292 -17.31 -13.17 18.58
CA MET A 292 -17.81 -14.54 18.57
C MET A 292 -16.67 -15.52 18.76
N LYS A 293 -16.96 -16.66 19.43
CA LYS A 293 -16.04 -17.78 19.51
C LYS A 293 -16.17 -18.63 18.24
N MET A 294 -15.07 -18.82 17.52
CA MET A 294 -15.05 -19.50 16.22
C MET A 294 -13.83 -20.39 16.07
N ASP A 295 -13.95 -21.43 15.27
CA ASP A 295 -12.83 -22.17 14.72
C ASP A 295 -12.35 -21.50 13.45
N ILE A 296 -11.07 -21.14 13.44
CA ILE A 296 -10.44 -20.43 12.34
C ILE A 296 -9.47 -21.37 11.65
N PHE A 297 -9.68 -21.54 10.35
CA PHE A 297 -8.81 -22.28 9.45
C PHE A 297 -8.22 -21.30 8.44
N LEU A 298 -6.95 -20.98 8.60
CA LEU A 298 -6.25 -20.01 7.76
C LEU A 298 -5.06 -20.68 7.08
N PRO A 299 -5.00 -20.71 5.74
CA PRO A 299 -3.81 -21.19 5.06
C PRO A 299 -2.56 -20.42 5.48
N ARG A 300 -1.46 -21.13 5.64
CA ARG A 300 -0.12 -20.54 5.70
C ARG A 300 0.33 -20.25 4.27
N PHE A 301 0.78 -19.02 4.00
CA PHE A 301 1.16 -18.61 2.66
C PHE A 301 2.17 -17.47 2.66
N GLY A 302 2.91 -17.35 1.56
CA GLY A 302 3.72 -16.18 1.23
C GLY A 302 3.35 -15.66 -0.15
N ILE A 303 3.29 -14.34 -0.30
CA ILE A 303 3.05 -13.65 -1.57
C ILE A 303 4.06 -12.52 -1.70
N GLN A 304 4.69 -12.45 -2.86
CA GLN A 304 5.52 -11.33 -3.27
C GLN A 304 4.95 -10.73 -4.54
N SER A 305 4.97 -9.43 -4.65
CA SER A 305 4.55 -8.71 -5.84
C SER A 305 5.53 -7.61 -6.19
N LEU A 306 5.81 -7.48 -7.46
CA LEU A 306 6.59 -6.39 -8.04
C LEU A 306 5.76 -5.80 -9.17
N PHE A 307 5.45 -4.52 -9.07
CA PHE A 307 4.62 -3.82 -10.06
C PHE A 307 5.38 -2.67 -10.69
N ASP A 308 5.21 -2.53 -12.02
CA ASP A 308 5.33 -1.24 -12.68
C ASP A 308 3.98 -0.53 -12.57
N LEU A 309 3.95 0.53 -11.78
CA LEU A 309 2.72 1.29 -11.51
C LEU A 309 2.40 2.35 -12.56
N LYS A 310 3.20 2.49 -13.62
CA LYS A 310 2.99 3.53 -14.64
C LYS A 310 1.62 3.41 -15.32
N THR A 311 1.25 2.20 -15.73
CA THR A 311 -0.08 1.93 -16.30
C THR A 311 -1.20 2.12 -15.30
N VAL A 312 -1.00 1.71 -14.05
CA VAL A 312 -1.96 1.86 -12.96
C VAL A 312 -2.18 3.34 -12.63
N PHE A 313 -1.13 4.13 -12.55
CA PHE A 313 -1.24 5.58 -12.31
C PHE A 313 -1.92 6.31 -13.47
N SER A 314 -1.65 5.89 -14.71
CA SER A 314 -2.36 6.41 -15.88
C SER A 314 -3.87 6.12 -15.82
N ALA A 315 -4.25 4.93 -15.35
CA ALA A 315 -5.65 4.56 -15.13
C ALA A 315 -6.31 5.34 -13.98
N LEU A 316 -5.53 5.73 -12.96
CA LEU A 316 -5.95 6.62 -11.88
C LEU A 316 -6.04 8.10 -12.31
N GLY A 317 -5.69 8.44 -13.57
CA GLY A 317 -5.74 9.78 -14.11
C GLY A 317 -4.42 10.55 -14.05
N ILE A 318 -3.34 9.97 -13.50
CA ILE A 318 -2.01 10.60 -13.44
C ILE A 318 -1.28 10.30 -14.75
N ARG A 319 -1.24 11.25 -15.66
CA ARG A 319 -0.66 11.11 -17.01
C ARG A 319 0.47 12.07 -17.28
N ASP A 320 0.29 13.35 -16.98
CA ASP A 320 1.29 14.38 -17.22
C ASP A 320 2.62 14.08 -16.53
N ALA A 321 2.59 13.50 -15.36
CA ALA A 321 3.80 13.13 -14.60
C ALA A 321 4.76 12.23 -15.39
N PHE A 322 4.24 11.43 -16.32
CA PHE A 322 5.00 10.46 -17.14
C PHE A 322 5.30 10.96 -18.55
N ASP A 323 4.77 12.10 -18.93
CA ASP A 323 5.00 12.69 -20.24
C ASP A 323 6.16 13.70 -20.17
N PRO A 324 7.27 13.47 -20.89
CA PRO A 324 8.42 14.36 -20.87
C PRO A 324 8.14 15.79 -21.36
N ILE A 325 7.01 16.02 -22.05
CA ILE A 325 6.63 17.34 -22.60
C ILE A 325 5.75 18.11 -21.62
N THR A 326 4.78 17.41 -20.97
CA THR A 326 3.74 18.04 -20.15
C THR A 326 4.06 18.01 -18.67
N ALA A 327 4.96 17.10 -18.21
CA ALA A 327 5.35 17.01 -16.81
C ALA A 327 5.87 18.33 -16.25
N ASN A 328 5.35 18.73 -15.10
CA ASN A 328 5.74 19.96 -14.43
C ASN A 328 6.11 19.71 -12.97
N PHE A 329 7.41 19.51 -12.75
CA PHE A 329 8.02 19.30 -11.44
C PHE A 329 8.95 20.46 -11.04
N LYS A 330 8.58 21.68 -11.39
CA LYS A 330 9.35 22.89 -11.02
C LYS A 330 9.48 23.11 -9.52
N GLY A 331 8.68 22.45 -8.72
CA GLY A 331 8.84 22.41 -7.26
C GLY A 331 9.93 21.44 -6.78
N ILE A 332 10.44 20.56 -7.67
CA ILE A 332 11.60 19.67 -7.43
C ILE A 332 12.89 20.35 -7.92
N SER A 333 12.89 20.84 -9.16
CA SER A 333 14.01 21.54 -9.78
C SER A 333 13.52 22.62 -10.75
N GLU A 334 14.07 23.82 -10.65
CA GLU A 334 13.70 24.92 -11.57
C GLU A 334 14.42 24.82 -12.92
N GLN A 335 15.59 24.20 -12.95
CA GLN A 335 16.50 24.20 -14.11
C GLN A 335 16.28 23.00 -15.04
N ALA A 336 15.75 21.90 -14.50
CA ALA A 336 15.55 20.67 -15.24
C ALA A 336 14.09 20.42 -15.56
N SER A 337 13.80 20.02 -16.81
CA SER A 337 12.51 19.44 -17.15
C SER A 337 12.50 17.98 -16.69
N LEU A 338 11.86 17.72 -15.57
CA LEU A 338 11.77 16.39 -14.95
C LEU A 338 10.49 15.70 -15.36
N TYR A 339 10.56 14.39 -15.57
CA TYR A 339 9.40 13.52 -15.70
C TYR A 339 9.67 12.16 -15.03
N ILE A 340 8.62 11.43 -14.69
CA ILE A 340 8.73 10.11 -14.10
C ILE A 340 8.89 9.09 -15.22
N SER A 341 10.05 8.45 -15.31
CA SER A 341 10.28 7.38 -16.28
C SER A 341 9.81 6.02 -15.77
N GLU A 342 10.01 5.77 -14.46
CA GLU A 342 9.71 4.49 -13.82
C GLU A 342 8.93 4.71 -12.51
N ALA A 343 7.97 3.83 -12.23
CA ALA A 343 7.22 3.81 -10.97
C ALA A 343 7.10 2.37 -10.47
N ILE A 344 7.96 2.01 -9.53
CA ILE A 344 8.15 0.64 -9.07
C ILE A 344 7.62 0.48 -7.65
N HIS A 345 6.82 -0.56 -7.43
CA HIS A 345 6.36 -0.95 -6.10
C HIS A 345 6.64 -2.42 -5.83
N LYS A 346 7.35 -2.72 -4.75
CA LYS A 346 7.55 -4.07 -4.27
C LYS A 346 6.93 -4.24 -2.88
N ALA A 347 6.12 -5.28 -2.73
CA ALA A 347 5.52 -5.67 -1.48
C ALA A 347 5.62 -7.18 -1.26
N GLU A 348 5.78 -7.56 -0.01
CA GLU A 348 5.85 -8.95 0.41
C GLU A 348 4.99 -9.16 1.65
N ILE A 349 4.41 -10.36 1.73
CA ILE A 349 3.71 -10.82 2.93
C ILE A 349 3.91 -12.31 3.11
N GLU A 350 4.23 -12.72 4.33
CA GLU A 350 4.20 -14.11 4.76
C GLU A 350 3.29 -14.25 5.97
N VAL A 351 2.29 -15.13 5.87
CA VAL A 351 1.34 -15.42 6.95
C VAL A 351 1.67 -16.79 7.54
N THR A 352 2.00 -16.80 8.83
CA THR A 352 2.44 -17.97 9.58
C THR A 352 1.67 -18.11 10.89
N GLU A 353 1.96 -19.18 11.64
CA GLU A 353 1.37 -19.46 12.95
C GLU A 353 1.68 -18.37 13.99
N ASP A 354 2.84 -17.77 13.93
CA ASP A 354 3.25 -16.70 14.84
C ASP A 354 2.63 -15.34 14.50
N GLY A 355 2.36 -15.11 13.22
CA GLY A 355 1.91 -13.82 12.75
C GLY A 355 2.17 -13.62 11.26
N THR A 356 2.22 -12.38 10.86
CA THR A 356 2.63 -11.97 9.53
C THR A 356 4.09 -11.54 9.56
N LYS A 357 4.88 -12.03 8.63
CA LYS A 357 6.28 -11.63 8.41
C LYS A 357 6.42 -11.15 6.98
N ALA A 358 7.24 -10.14 6.75
CA ALA A 358 7.85 -9.98 5.45
C ALA A 358 9.15 -10.79 5.49
N SER A 359 9.37 -11.63 4.49
CA SER A 359 10.47 -12.57 4.49
C SER A 359 11.82 -11.87 4.44
N GLY A 360 12.67 -12.21 5.34
CA GLY A 360 14.09 -11.99 5.35
C GLY A 360 14.71 -12.93 6.35
N ALA A 361 15.18 -14.05 5.84
CA ALA A 361 16.06 -15.04 6.43
C ALA A 361 15.93 -15.37 7.93
N THR A 362 15.60 -16.58 8.21
CA THR A 362 16.12 -17.36 9.35
C THR A 362 17.60 -17.58 9.16
#